data_ccc42df57ab04d2f46a4655a76337fbe
#
_entry.id   ccc42df57ab04d2f46a4655a76337fbe
#
_cell.length_a   1.000
_cell.length_b   1.000
_cell.length_c   1.000
_cell.angle_alpha   90.00
_cell.angle_beta   90.00
_cell.angle_gamma   90.00
#
_symmetry.space_group_name_H-M   'P 1'
#
loop_
_entity.id
_entity.type
_entity.pdbx_description
1 polymer ?
#
loop_
_entity_poly.entity_id
_entity_poly.type
_entity_poly.pdbx_seq_one_letter_code
_entity_poly.pdbx_strand_id
1 'polypeptide(L)'
;MRAYLKIVPVELYGPEGSMKVHALLDEGSTVTLIDEQVANRIGAKGRREALRVSSVGGNEITDEKSRVIRVKIKGLFSRNLKLMTAQTIRNLKLAPQRVERATVAACSHLTDIAENLIYDAAAPCILIGQDNWGLIVSRQIKSGRANQPAASLTQLGWVLHGCCSSLSRPINTVHHLRPSDASDIELNDIVKRHFEIESLGVAPRKPSHDPEERGRSCC
;
A
#
# COMPACT_ATOMS: atom_id res chain seq x y z
N MET A 1 4.20 -6.94 16.23
CA MET A 1 4.76 -6.91 14.86
C MET A 1 4.39 -5.56 14.25
N ARG A 2 5.32 -4.84 13.67
CA ARG A 2 5.06 -3.59 12.92
C ARG A 2 5.45 -3.83 11.46
N ALA A 3 4.53 -3.59 10.55
CA ALA A 3 4.80 -3.64 9.11
C ALA A 3 5.15 -2.23 8.59
N TYR A 4 6.09 -2.18 7.66
CA TYR A 4 6.49 -0.97 6.96
C TYR A 4 6.09 -1.08 5.50
N LEU A 5 5.40 -0.07 5.00
CA LEU A 5 5.11 0.12 3.59
C LEU A 5 6.26 0.87 2.92
N LYS A 6 6.43 0.68 1.62
CA LYS A 6 7.41 1.41 0.81
C LYS A 6 7.05 2.89 0.69
N ILE A 7 7.32 3.69 1.73
CA ILE A 7 7.10 5.13 1.73
C ILE A 7 8.43 5.85 1.61
N VAL A 8 8.51 6.80 0.68
CA VAL A 8 9.72 7.57 0.37
C VAL A 8 9.44 9.07 0.35
N PRO A 9 10.30 9.90 0.96
CA PRO A 9 10.22 11.34 0.82
C PRO A 9 10.68 11.76 -0.58
N VAL A 10 9.87 12.58 -1.25
CA VAL A 10 10.09 13.04 -2.62
C VAL A 10 9.86 14.55 -2.72
N GLU A 11 10.36 15.15 -3.78
CA GLU A 11 10.07 16.53 -4.15
C GLU A 11 9.38 16.54 -5.52
N LEU A 12 8.22 17.18 -5.56
CA LEU A 12 7.43 17.39 -6.76
C LEU A 12 7.70 18.78 -7.32
N TYR A 13 7.66 18.90 -8.63
CA TYR A 13 7.84 20.16 -9.34
C TYR A 13 6.70 20.39 -10.31
N GLY A 14 6.10 21.54 -10.22
CA GLY A 14 5.06 22.04 -11.12
C GLY A 14 5.30 23.49 -11.53
N PRO A 15 4.40 24.08 -12.32
CA PRO A 15 4.55 25.47 -12.81
C PRO A 15 4.63 26.51 -11.70
N GLU A 16 3.99 26.29 -10.57
CA GLU A 16 3.93 27.25 -9.44
C GLU A 16 4.96 26.94 -8.35
N GLY A 17 5.90 26.04 -8.59
CA GLY A 17 6.98 25.75 -7.66
C GLY A 17 7.15 24.28 -7.33
N SER A 18 7.85 24.02 -6.24
CA SER A 18 8.10 22.66 -5.76
C SER A 18 7.51 22.42 -4.37
N MET A 19 7.27 21.14 -4.05
CA MET A 19 6.76 20.72 -2.76
C MET A 19 7.37 19.39 -2.34
N LYS A 20 7.88 19.34 -1.12
CA LYS A 20 8.36 18.10 -0.50
C LYS A 20 7.18 17.36 0.12
N VAL A 21 7.04 16.10 -0.20
CA VAL A 21 5.93 15.24 0.23
C VAL A 21 6.40 13.80 0.41
N HIS A 22 5.52 12.94 0.92
CA HIS A 22 5.78 11.50 0.97
C HIS A 22 4.96 10.77 -0.08
N ALA A 23 5.58 9.79 -0.73
CA ALA A 23 4.95 8.91 -1.71
C ALA A 23 4.93 7.47 -1.20
N LEU A 24 3.79 6.80 -1.33
CA LEU A 24 3.66 5.36 -1.18
C LEU A 24 3.96 4.70 -2.53
N LEU A 25 4.90 3.76 -2.57
CA LEU A 25 5.19 2.93 -3.74
C LEU A 25 4.36 1.66 -3.63
N ASP A 26 3.34 1.53 -4.49
CA ASP A 26 2.35 0.45 -4.41
C ASP A 26 2.37 -0.40 -5.69
N GLU A 27 3.02 -1.55 -5.59
CA GLU A 27 3.08 -2.53 -6.69
C GLU A 27 1.74 -3.22 -6.97
N GLY A 28 0.77 -3.13 -6.04
CA GLY A 28 -0.58 -3.66 -6.18
C GLY A 28 -1.56 -2.71 -6.86
N SER A 29 -1.22 -1.44 -7.00
CA SER A 29 -2.05 -0.46 -7.69
C SER A 29 -1.68 -0.38 -9.18
N THR A 30 -2.69 -0.32 -10.05
CA THR A 30 -2.48 -0.14 -11.50
C THR A 30 -2.33 1.33 -11.89
N VAL A 31 -2.75 2.27 -11.04
CA VAL A 31 -2.79 3.71 -11.32
C VAL A 31 -2.06 4.51 -10.25
N THR A 32 -1.37 5.55 -10.68
CA THR A 32 -0.75 6.53 -9.78
C THR A 32 -1.76 7.61 -9.40
N LEU A 33 -1.94 7.81 -8.11
CA LEU A 33 -2.87 8.78 -7.55
C LEU A 33 -2.12 9.90 -6.82
N ILE A 34 -2.58 11.12 -6.96
CA ILE A 34 -2.08 12.28 -6.24
C ILE A 34 -3.24 13.06 -5.62
N ASP A 35 -3.05 13.49 -4.38
CA ASP A 35 -4.03 14.36 -3.72
C ASP A 35 -4.25 15.65 -4.52
N GLU A 36 -5.51 16.00 -4.75
CA GLU A 36 -5.87 17.18 -5.55
C GLU A 36 -5.31 18.48 -4.97
N GLN A 37 -5.24 18.60 -3.65
CA GLN A 37 -4.69 19.80 -3.02
C GLN A 37 -3.20 19.97 -3.31
N VAL A 38 -2.45 18.87 -3.33
CA VAL A 38 -1.02 18.85 -3.70
C VAL A 38 -0.84 19.24 -5.14
N ALA A 39 -1.64 18.64 -6.05
CA ALA A 39 -1.59 18.98 -7.48
C ALA A 39 -1.89 20.47 -7.73
N ASN A 40 -2.91 21.02 -7.04
CA ASN A 40 -3.27 22.42 -7.15
C ASN A 40 -2.17 23.34 -6.61
N ARG A 41 -1.54 22.98 -5.46
CA ARG A 41 -0.50 23.81 -4.84
C ARG A 41 0.76 23.95 -5.68
N ILE A 42 1.12 22.94 -6.48
CA ILE A 42 2.24 23.02 -7.43
C ILE A 42 1.81 23.55 -8.80
N GLY A 43 0.54 23.93 -8.98
CA GLY A 43 0.00 24.44 -10.24
C GLY A 43 -0.10 23.40 -11.34
N ALA A 44 -0.15 22.11 -11.01
CA ALA A 44 -0.23 21.06 -12.03
C ALA A 44 -1.61 21.07 -12.71
N LYS A 45 -1.59 21.25 -14.04
CA LYS A 45 -2.79 21.27 -14.89
C LYS A 45 -2.82 19.98 -15.72
N GLY A 46 -4.04 19.57 -16.11
CA GLY A 46 -4.20 18.38 -16.94
C GLY A 46 -5.61 18.22 -17.49
N ARG A 47 -5.79 17.17 -18.31
CA ARG A 47 -7.07 16.83 -18.90
C ARG A 47 -8.00 16.24 -17.86
N ARG A 48 -9.26 16.63 -17.90
CA ARG A 48 -10.33 15.97 -17.08
C ARG A 48 -10.52 14.55 -17.60
N GLU A 49 -10.51 13.62 -16.66
CA GLU A 49 -10.75 12.20 -16.92
C GLU A 49 -11.32 11.58 -15.64
N ALA A 50 -12.51 11.01 -15.73
CA ALA A 50 -13.15 10.38 -14.57
C ALA A 50 -12.27 9.26 -14.03
N LEU A 51 -12.02 9.30 -12.72
CA LEU A 51 -11.32 8.24 -12.01
C LEU A 51 -12.33 7.21 -11.51
N ARG A 52 -12.05 5.93 -11.77
CA ARG A 52 -12.77 4.81 -11.17
C ARG A 52 -11.76 3.87 -10.55
N VAL A 53 -11.84 3.71 -9.25
CA VAL A 53 -10.96 2.82 -8.49
C VAL A 53 -11.83 1.81 -7.76
N SER A 54 -11.58 0.54 -7.99
CA SER A 54 -12.13 -0.53 -7.17
C SER A 54 -11.13 -0.94 -6.11
N SER A 55 -11.60 -1.09 -4.89
CA SER A 55 -10.78 -1.54 -3.75
C SER A 55 -11.19 -2.94 -3.30
N VAL A 56 -10.39 -3.53 -2.41
CA VAL A 56 -10.73 -4.79 -1.74
C VAL A 56 -12.11 -4.69 -1.09
N GLY A 57 -12.96 -5.69 -1.33
CA GLY A 57 -14.35 -5.71 -0.87
C GLY A 57 -15.35 -5.15 -1.89
N GLY A 58 -14.92 -4.83 -3.12
CA GLY A 58 -15.80 -4.40 -4.21
C GLY A 58 -16.30 -2.95 -4.11
N ASN A 59 -15.72 -2.17 -3.20
CA ASN A 59 -16.04 -0.74 -3.11
C ASN A 59 -15.45 0.01 -4.30
N GLU A 60 -16.30 0.76 -5.01
CA GLU A 60 -15.88 1.62 -6.11
C GLU A 60 -15.88 3.08 -5.67
N ILE A 61 -14.77 3.75 -5.96
CA ILE A 61 -14.64 5.20 -5.82
C ILE A 61 -14.69 5.81 -7.21
N THR A 62 -15.62 6.71 -7.44
CA THR A 62 -15.70 7.48 -8.68
C THR A 62 -15.44 8.96 -8.39
N ASP A 63 -14.52 9.57 -9.12
CA ASP A 63 -14.29 11.02 -9.09
C ASP A 63 -14.36 11.59 -10.50
N GLU A 64 -15.53 12.16 -10.84
CA GLU A 64 -15.80 12.77 -12.14
C GLU A 64 -14.98 14.08 -12.37
N LYS A 65 -14.41 14.65 -11.31
CA LYS A 65 -13.60 15.88 -11.37
C LYS A 65 -12.11 15.59 -11.45
N SER A 66 -11.73 14.33 -11.42
CA SER A 66 -10.35 13.91 -11.54
C SER A 66 -9.70 14.41 -12.82
N ARG A 67 -8.39 14.60 -12.77
CA ARG A 67 -7.57 15.08 -13.91
C ARG A 67 -6.33 14.21 -14.05
N VAL A 68 -5.99 13.86 -15.27
CA VAL A 68 -4.68 13.29 -15.58
C VAL A 68 -3.69 14.42 -15.76
N ILE A 69 -2.66 14.45 -14.92
CA ILE A 69 -1.64 15.48 -14.88
C ILE A 69 -0.24 14.88 -15.12
N ARG A 70 0.69 15.72 -15.56
CA ARG A 70 2.11 15.37 -15.65
C ARG A 70 2.90 16.25 -14.68
N VAL A 71 3.68 15.62 -13.82
CA VAL A 71 4.51 16.29 -12.82
C VAL A 71 5.94 15.77 -12.89
N LYS A 72 6.91 16.61 -12.55
CA LYS A 72 8.28 16.16 -12.37
C LYS A 72 8.48 15.77 -10.90
N ILE A 73 9.20 14.66 -10.67
CA ILE A 73 9.44 14.08 -9.36
C ILE A 73 10.91 13.68 -9.21
N LYS A 74 11.46 13.86 -8.03
CA LYS A 74 12.75 13.26 -7.63
C LYS A 74 12.68 12.81 -6.17
N GLY A 75 13.47 11.81 -5.79
CA GLY A 75 13.73 11.51 -4.38
C GLY A 75 14.54 12.63 -3.72
N LEU A 76 14.38 12.85 -2.43
CA LEU A 76 15.11 13.93 -1.73
C LEU A 76 16.63 13.75 -1.78
N PHE A 77 17.11 12.51 -1.82
CA PHE A 77 18.53 12.18 -1.92
C PHE A 77 18.99 11.86 -3.35
N SER A 78 18.13 12.08 -4.37
CA SER A 78 18.42 11.87 -5.78
C SER A 78 18.58 13.21 -6.50
N ARG A 79 19.53 13.26 -7.45
CA ARG A 79 19.69 14.42 -8.35
C ARG A 79 18.84 14.27 -9.63
N ASN A 80 18.33 13.08 -9.90
CA ASN A 80 17.66 12.77 -11.15
C ASN A 80 16.17 13.12 -11.10
N LEU A 81 15.79 14.12 -11.86
CA LEU A 81 14.41 14.52 -12.07
C LEU A 81 13.75 13.58 -13.09
N LYS A 82 12.58 13.06 -12.75
CA LYS A 82 11.80 12.14 -13.59
C LYS A 82 10.45 12.76 -13.91
N LEU A 83 9.88 12.38 -15.04
CA LEU A 83 8.50 12.73 -15.39
C LEU A 83 7.57 11.60 -14.90
N MET A 84 6.48 11.96 -14.25
CA MET A 84 5.46 11.06 -13.76
C MET A 84 4.08 11.53 -14.25
N THR A 85 3.25 10.61 -14.70
CA THR A 85 1.83 10.83 -14.95
C THR A 85 1.05 10.38 -13.72
N ALA A 86 0.10 11.17 -13.26
CA ALA A 86 -0.74 10.84 -12.13
C ALA A 86 -2.18 11.29 -12.36
N GLN A 87 -3.11 10.61 -11.72
CA GLN A 87 -4.51 11.00 -11.70
C GLN A 87 -4.84 11.63 -10.34
N THR A 88 -5.51 12.78 -10.36
CA THR A 88 -5.88 13.48 -9.12
C THR A 88 -7.04 12.77 -8.45
N ILE A 89 -7.01 12.74 -7.12
CA ILE A 89 -8.10 12.24 -6.29
C ILE A 89 -8.35 13.21 -5.14
N ARG A 90 -9.59 13.44 -4.80
CA ARG A 90 -9.95 14.23 -3.63
C ARG A 90 -9.76 13.40 -2.37
N ASN A 91 -9.08 13.98 -1.38
CA ASN A 91 -8.85 13.36 -0.07
C ASN A 91 -8.17 11.98 -0.15
N LEU A 92 -6.97 11.93 -0.72
CA LEU A 92 -6.14 10.73 -0.65
C LEU A 92 -5.72 10.49 0.81
N LYS A 93 -6.53 9.70 1.53
CA LYS A 93 -6.28 9.38 2.95
C LYS A 93 -5.49 8.08 3.07
N LEU A 94 -4.17 8.21 3.10
CA LEU A 94 -3.27 7.10 3.43
C LEU A 94 -2.81 7.24 4.88
N ALA A 95 -2.65 6.10 5.56
CA ALA A 95 -2.22 6.12 6.96
C ALA A 95 -0.79 6.66 7.09
N PRO A 96 -0.52 7.50 8.10
CA PRO A 96 0.82 7.99 8.35
C PRO A 96 1.74 6.88 8.81
N GLN A 97 2.99 6.93 8.36
CA GLN A 97 4.05 6.06 8.81
C GLN A 97 5.22 6.89 9.34
N ARG A 98 5.92 6.35 10.33
CA ARG A 98 7.14 6.90 10.89
C ARG A 98 8.22 5.83 10.88
N VAL A 99 9.43 6.18 10.53
CA VAL A 99 10.62 5.33 10.67
C VAL A 99 11.56 5.93 11.69
N GLU A 100 11.69 5.27 12.82
CA GLU A 100 12.50 5.72 13.94
C GLU A 100 13.95 5.29 13.77
N ARG A 101 14.88 6.14 14.22
CA ARG A 101 16.32 5.86 14.23
C ARG A 101 16.63 4.54 14.96
N ALA A 102 15.95 4.26 16.07
CA ALA A 102 16.14 3.03 16.84
C ALA A 102 15.81 1.77 16.02
N THR A 103 14.79 1.80 15.17
CA THR A 103 14.41 0.69 14.30
C THR A 103 15.53 0.37 13.28
N VAL A 104 16.08 1.40 12.66
CA VAL A 104 17.13 1.25 11.65
C VAL A 104 18.44 0.84 12.30
N ALA A 105 18.78 1.42 13.45
CA ALA A 105 19.99 1.09 14.22
C ALA A 105 20.04 -0.38 14.70
N ALA A 106 18.86 -0.98 14.96
CA ALA A 106 18.76 -2.40 15.32
C ALA A 106 19.02 -3.36 14.13
N CYS A 107 19.23 -2.82 12.92
CA CYS A 107 19.41 -3.58 11.68
C CYS A 107 20.78 -3.26 11.08
N SER A 108 21.80 -4.09 11.35
CA SER A 108 23.18 -3.86 10.89
C SER A 108 23.31 -3.70 9.36
N HIS A 109 22.46 -4.39 8.59
CA HIS A 109 22.43 -4.32 7.13
C HIS A 109 21.89 -3.00 6.57
N LEU A 110 21.33 -2.10 7.43
CA LEU A 110 20.77 -0.80 7.04
C LEU A 110 21.60 0.39 7.52
N THR A 111 22.70 0.16 8.26
CA THR A 111 23.47 1.21 8.94
C THR A 111 24.03 2.25 7.97
N ASP A 112 24.52 1.82 6.81
CA ASP A 112 25.13 2.69 5.79
C ASP A 112 24.14 3.56 5.01
N ILE A 113 22.85 3.22 5.10
CA ILE A 113 21.76 3.97 4.44
C ILE A 113 20.77 4.57 5.43
N ALA A 114 21.06 4.54 6.72
CA ALA A 114 20.14 4.91 7.79
C ALA A 114 19.51 6.27 7.60
N GLU A 115 20.29 7.30 7.26
CA GLU A 115 19.81 8.67 7.09
C GLU A 115 18.82 8.82 5.93
N ASN A 116 18.82 7.91 4.97
CA ASN A 116 17.89 7.90 3.84
C ASN A 116 16.54 7.25 4.19
N LEU A 117 16.49 6.51 5.29
CA LEU A 117 15.32 5.72 5.69
C LEU A 117 14.49 6.38 6.80
N ILE A 118 15.14 7.26 7.60
CA ILE A 118 14.52 7.84 8.79
C ILE A 118 13.68 9.05 8.39
N TYR A 119 12.44 9.09 8.85
CA TYR A 119 11.54 10.24 8.71
C TYR A 119 10.49 10.25 9.82
N ASP A 120 10.02 11.45 10.16
CA ASP A 120 8.94 11.65 11.12
C ASP A 120 7.58 11.20 10.56
N ALA A 121 6.58 11.11 11.44
CA ALA A 121 5.25 10.68 11.04
C ALA A 121 4.70 11.55 9.90
N ALA A 122 4.52 10.93 8.74
CA ALA A 122 4.01 11.58 7.54
C ALA A 122 2.97 10.71 6.86
N ALA A 123 1.86 11.33 6.48
CA ALA A 123 0.86 10.70 5.62
C ALA A 123 1.29 10.89 4.16
N PRO A 124 1.39 9.82 3.36
CA PRO A 124 1.63 9.96 1.94
C PRO A 124 0.47 10.69 1.27
N CYS A 125 0.77 11.59 0.36
CA CYS A 125 -0.23 12.28 -0.47
C CYS A 125 -0.10 11.91 -1.96
N ILE A 126 0.73 10.89 -2.24
CA ILE A 126 0.88 10.28 -3.56
C ILE A 126 0.94 8.76 -3.34
N LEU A 127 0.26 8.03 -4.20
CA LEU A 127 0.39 6.60 -4.37
C LEU A 127 0.90 6.36 -5.79
N ILE A 128 2.10 5.78 -5.93
CA ILE A 128 2.71 5.51 -7.24
C ILE A 128 2.49 4.05 -7.59
N GLY A 129 1.74 3.81 -8.64
CA GLY A 129 1.35 2.49 -9.13
C GLY A 129 2.15 2.00 -10.33
N GLN A 130 1.66 0.93 -10.95
CA GLN A 130 2.29 0.21 -12.05
C GLN A 130 2.38 1.01 -13.35
N ASP A 131 1.52 2.00 -13.55
CA ASP A 131 1.62 2.95 -14.68
C ASP A 131 2.93 3.76 -14.67
N ASN A 132 3.60 3.85 -13.51
CA ASN A 132 4.92 4.42 -13.33
C ASN A 132 5.93 3.41 -12.74
N TRP A 133 5.81 2.13 -13.10
CA TRP A 133 6.61 1.02 -12.54
C TRP A 133 8.12 1.28 -12.52
N GLY A 134 8.64 1.97 -13.53
CA GLY A 134 10.06 2.31 -13.61
C GLY A 134 10.57 3.16 -12.44
N LEU A 135 9.69 3.90 -11.74
CA LEU A 135 10.03 4.68 -10.56
C LEU A 135 10.09 3.81 -9.29
N ILE A 136 9.26 2.76 -9.21
CA ILE A 136 9.03 1.98 -7.99
C ILE A 136 9.76 0.64 -7.95
N VAL A 137 10.22 0.13 -9.10
CA VAL A 137 10.91 -1.16 -9.16
C VAL A 137 12.18 -1.16 -8.30
N SER A 138 12.34 -2.22 -7.50
CA SER A 138 13.51 -2.43 -6.66
C SER A 138 14.71 -2.85 -7.52
N ARG A 139 15.78 -2.05 -7.51
CA ARG A 139 17.02 -2.29 -8.26
C ARG A 139 18.10 -2.96 -7.42
N GLN A 140 18.06 -2.73 -6.13
CA GLN A 140 18.94 -3.33 -5.13
C GLN A 140 18.13 -3.54 -3.86
N ILE A 141 18.42 -4.61 -3.13
CA ILE A 141 17.76 -4.93 -1.86
C ILE A 141 18.83 -5.17 -0.80
N LYS A 142 18.65 -4.57 0.37
CA LYS A 142 19.37 -4.87 1.58
C LYS A 142 18.44 -5.58 2.53
N SER A 143 18.73 -6.83 2.86
CA SER A 143 17.92 -7.64 3.77
C SER A 143 18.77 -8.23 4.87
N GLY A 144 18.17 -8.38 6.04
CA GLY A 144 18.73 -9.07 7.20
C GLY A 144 17.99 -10.38 7.47
N ARG A 145 17.73 -10.64 8.74
CA ARG A 145 16.96 -11.81 9.17
C ARG A 145 15.48 -11.69 8.77
N ALA A 146 14.77 -12.80 8.66
CA ALA A 146 13.36 -12.84 8.25
C ALA A 146 12.41 -11.99 9.13
N ASN A 147 12.80 -11.72 10.39
CA ASN A 147 12.05 -10.89 11.33
C ASN A 147 12.51 -9.41 11.37
N GLN A 148 13.36 -9.01 10.44
CA GLN A 148 13.87 -7.65 10.30
C GLN A 148 13.36 -7.03 8.99
N PRO A 149 13.08 -5.71 8.96
CA PRO A 149 12.69 -5.04 7.74
C PRO A 149 13.85 -5.04 6.74
N ALA A 150 13.51 -4.97 5.48
CA ALA A 150 14.44 -4.80 4.37
C ALA A 150 14.36 -3.37 3.81
N ALA A 151 15.35 -2.98 3.03
CA ALA A 151 15.31 -1.75 2.25
C ALA A 151 15.56 -2.04 0.77
N SER A 152 14.80 -1.38 -0.10
CA SER A 152 14.95 -1.44 -1.54
C SER A 152 15.42 -0.10 -2.10
N LEU A 153 16.39 -0.13 -3.00
CA LEU A 153 16.78 1.03 -3.79
C LEU A 153 15.89 1.13 -5.04
N THR A 154 15.17 2.23 -5.15
CA THR A 154 14.35 2.57 -6.30
C THR A 154 14.93 3.77 -7.06
N GLN A 155 14.30 4.23 -8.14
CA GLN A 155 14.70 5.50 -8.77
C GLN A 155 14.44 6.73 -7.89
N LEU A 156 13.57 6.61 -6.89
CA LEU A 156 13.24 7.67 -5.94
C LEU A 156 14.07 7.60 -4.66
N GLY A 157 14.96 6.62 -4.52
CA GLY A 157 15.83 6.41 -3.37
C GLY A 157 15.54 5.14 -2.60
N TRP A 158 16.18 5.02 -1.43
CA TRP A 158 15.99 3.89 -0.53
C TRP A 158 14.65 3.95 0.18
N VAL A 159 13.96 2.83 0.26
CA VAL A 159 12.68 2.68 0.96
C VAL A 159 12.72 1.49 1.89
N LEU A 160 12.26 1.68 3.13
CA LEU A 160 12.10 0.61 4.10
C LEU A 160 10.79 -0.14 3.84
N HIS A 161 10.81 -1.48 3.99
CA HIS A 161 9.60 -2.31 3.86
C HIS A 161 9.72 -3.62 4.62
N GLY A 162 8.61 -4.34 4.77
CA GLY A 162 8.55 -5.61 5.49
C GLY A 162 8.20 -5.45 6.96
N CYS A 163 8.47 -6.47 7.75
CA CYS A 163 8.04 -6.52 9.15
C CYS A 163 9.22 -6.40 10.11
N CYS A 164 8.96 -5.76 11.26
CA CYS A 164 9.82 -5.83 12.43
C CYS A 164 9.04 -6.55 13.54
N SER A 165 9.55 -7.68 14.04
CA SER A 165 8.99 -8.32 15.22
C SER A 165 9.52 -7.64 16.47
N SER A 166 8.87 -6.57 16.88
CA SER A 166 8.97 -6.10 18.26
C SER A 166 7.94 -6.83 19.12
N LEU A 167 8.20 -6.98 20.42
CA LEU A 167 7.32 -7.64 21.39
C LEU A 167 5.96 -6.92 21.60
N SER A 168 5.66 -5.89 20.86
CA SER A 168 4.39 -5.18 20.88
C SER A 168 3.33 -5.90 20.05
N ARG A 169 2.07 -5.86 20.50
CA ARG A 169 0.92 -6.48 19.83
C ARG A 169 0.84 -6.03 18.37
N PRO A 170 0.53 -6.95 17.43
CA PRO A 170 0.37 -6.60 16.02
C PRO A 170 -0.81 -5.64 15.86
N ILE A 171 -0.57 -4.50 15.24
CA ILE A 171 -1.64 -3.65 14.73
C ILE A 171 -1.80 -4.07 13.26
N ASN A 172 -2.85 -4.83 12.99
CA ASN A 172 -3.20 -5.20 11.62
C ASN A 172 -4.00 -4.04 11.01
N THR A 173 -3.30 -3.18 10.29
CA THR A 173 -3.94 -2.11 9.52
C THR A 173 -3.83 -2.46 8.05
N VAL A 174 -4.97 -2.63 7.39
CA VAL A 174 -5.04 -2.74 5.93
C VAL A 174 -5.24 -1.34 5.37
N HIS A 175 -4.30 -0.88 4.56
CA HIS A 175 -4.42 0.40 3.87
C HIS A 175 -5.28 0.21 2.63
N HIS A 176 -6.49 0.74 2.66
CA HIS A 176 -7.38 0.78 1.50
C HIS A 176 -8.01 2.17 1.38
N LEU A 177 -8.36 2.55 0.17
CA LEU A 177 -9.13 3.77 -0.05
C LEU A 177 -10.57 3.52 0.38
N ARG A 178 -11.08 4.33 1.32
CA ARG A 178 -12.50 4.27 1.73
C ARG A 178 -13.29 5.35 0.99
N PRO A 179 -14.50 5.04 0.52
CA PRO A 179 -15.47 6.09 0.21
C PRO A 179 -15.75 6.90 1.48
N SER A 180 -15.97 8.20 1.34
CA SER A 180 -16.12 9.12 2.48
C SER A 180 -17.37 8.87 3.34
N ASP A 181 -18.28 7.99 2.92
CA ASP A 181 -19.62 7.82 3.49
C ASP A 181 -19.98 6.39 3.95
N ALA A 182 -19.05 5.42 3.88
CA ALA A 182 -19.31 4.07 4.38
C ALA A 182 -19.17 4.02 5.91
N SER A 183 -20.25 3.67 6.63
CA SER A 183 -20.21 3.45 8.07
C SER A 183 -19.38 2.20 8.42
N ASP A 184 -18.70 2.21 9.56
CA ASP A 184 -17.91 1.06 10.03
C ASP A 184 -18.75 -0.24 10.20
N ILE A 185 -20.09 -0.11 10.27
CA ILE A 185 -21.05 -1.21 10.35
C ILE A 185 -21.17 -1.94 9.02
N GLU A 186 -21.25 -1.21 7.88
CA GLU A 186 -21.33 -1.83 6.55
C GLU A 186 -20.05 -2.59 6.18
N LEU A 187 -18.89 -2.08 6.59
CA LEU A 187 -17.61 -2.75 6.34
C LEU A 187 -17.53 -4.09 7.08
N ASN A 188 -18.00 -4.15 8.31
CA ASN A 188 -18.02 -5.37 9.12
C ASN A 188 -18.95 -6.43 8.52
N ASP A 189 -20.06 -6.03 7.93
CA ASP A 189 -21.02 -6.92 7.28
C ASP A 189 -20.50 -7.44 5.92
N ILE A 190 -19.77 -6.63 5.17
CA ILE A 190 -19.12 -7.05 3.93
C ILE A 190 -18.02 -8.07 4.20
N VAL A 191 -17.19 -7.84 5.22
CA VAL A 191 -16.12 -8.76 5.63
C VAL A 191 -16.70 -10.09 6.11
N LYS A 192 -17.77 -10.07 6.93
CA LYS A 192 -18.45 -11.30 7.40
C LYS A 192 -19.02 -12.11 6.23
N ARG A 193 -19.71 -11.47 5.27
CA ARG A 193 -20.23 -12.17 4.09
C ARG A 193 -19.13 -12.81 3.24
N HIS A 194 -17.97 -12.18 3.14
CA HIS A 194 -16.85 -12.74 2.37
C HIS A 194 -16.32 -14.03 3.00
N PHE A 195 -16.16 -14.04 4.32
CA PHE A 195 -15.75 -15.26 5.05
C PHE A 195 -16.83 -16.34 5.08
N GLU A 196 -18.12 -15.99 5.04
CA GLU A 196 -19.22 -16.94 4.95
C GLU A 196 -19.28 -17.63 3.57
N ILE A 197 -18.92 -16.96 2.49
CA ILE A 197 -18.88 -17.54 1.12
C ILE A 197 -17.74 -18.55 1.00
N GLU A 198 -16.59 -18.32 1.63
CA GLU A 198 -15.48 -19.27 1.60
C GLU A 198 -15.73 -20.52 2.44
N SER A 199 -16.59 -20.46 3.46
CA SER A 199 -16.95 -21.60 4.29
C SER A 199 -17.98 -22.56 3.67
N LEU A 200 -18.66 -22.18 2.59
CA LEU A 200 -19.65 -22.99 1.88
C LEU A 200 -19.06 -24.09 0.99
N GLY A 201 -17.72 -24.17 0.88
CA GLY A 201 -17.02 -25.15 0.04
C GLY A 201 -16.71 -26.52 0.68
N VAL A 202 -16.94 -26.72 1.98
CA VAL A 202 -16.61 -27.98 2.68
C VAL A 202 -17.83 -28.50 3.41
N ALA A 203 -18.67 -29.24 2.71
CA ALA A 203 -19.68 -30.06 3.37
C ALA A 203 -18.99 -31.27 4.05
N PRO A 204 -19.15 -31.50 5.37
CA PRO A 204 -18.61 -32.69 6.02
C PRO A 204 -19.30 -33.94 5.45
N ARG A 205 -18.51 -34.88 4.90
CA ARG A 205 -19.01 -36.21 4.51
C ARG A 205 -19.57 -36.88 5.76
N LYS A 206 -20.86 -37.22 5.73
CA LYS A 206 -21.47 -38.13 6.70
C LYS A 206 -20.82 -39.50 6.53
N PRO A 207 -20.45 -40.17 7.64
CA PRO A 207 -20.00 -41.58 7.55
C PRO A 207 -21.16 -42.46 7.05
N SER A 208 -20.90 -43.20 5.97
CA SER A 208 -21.82 -44.20 5.48
C SER A 208 -21.90 -45.34 6.48
N HIS A 209 -23.07 -45.54 7.06
CA HIS A 209 -23.41 -46.75 7.77
C HIS A 209 -23.59 -47.87 6.73
N ASP A 210 -22.73 -48.83 6.79
CA ASP A 210 -22.84 -50.07 6.05
C ASP A 210 -23.76 -51.02 6.82
N PRO A 211 -24.92 -51.49 6.28
CA PRO A 211 -25.77 -52.46 6.92
C PRO A 211 -25.58 -53.81 6.21
N GLU A 212 -24.54 -54.59 6.56
CA GLU A 212 -24.51 -56.01 6.23
C GLU A 212 -23.60 -56.79 7.20
N GLU A 213 -24.22 -57.24 8.29
CA GLU A 213 -23.90 -58.56 8.84
C GLU A 213 -25.12 -59.10 9.62
N ARG A 214 -26.04 -59.69 8.85
CA ARG A 214 -26.98 -60.63 9.40
C ARG A 214 -26.70 -62.01 8.78
N GLY A 215 -26.34 -62.94 9.68
CA GLY A 215 -26.73 -64.28 9.51
C GLY A 215 -25.69 -65.24 8.95
N ARG A 216 -25.17 -66.02 9.84
CA ARG A 216 -25.23 -67.50 9.71
C ARG A 216 -24.88 -68.15 11.06
N SER A 217 -25.93 -68.50 11.80
CA SER A 217 -25.95 -69.59 12.70
C SER A 217 -26.13 -70.85 11.86
N CYS A 218 -25.39 -71.92 12.14
CA CYS A 218 -25.87 -73.29 12.29
C CYS A 218 -24.72 -74.29 12.33
N CYS A 219 -24.83 -75.12 13.29
CA CYS A 219 -24.25 -76.47 13.57
C CYS A 219 -22.83 -76.49 14.09
#